data_d08e3860dbdc175bf48bc89decdad69d
#
_entry.id   d08e3860dbdc175bf48bc89decdad69d
#
_cell.length_a   1.000
_cell.length_b   1.000
_cell.length_c   1.000
_cell.angle_alpha   90.00
_cell.angle_beta   90.00
_cell.angle_gamma   90.00
#
_symmetry.space_group_name_H-M   'P 1'
#
loop_
_entity.id
_entity.type
_entity.pdbx_description
1 polymer ?
#
loop_
_entity_poly.entity_id
_entity_poly.type
_entity_poly.pdbx_seq_one_letter_code
_entity_poly.pdbx_strand_id
1 'polypeptide(L)'
;MTNVVIASAARTAVGSFGGSFANTPAHDLGAAVLNALIERAGIEKEAVSETILGQVLTAAQGQNPARQAHINAGLPQESAAWGINQVCGSGLRAVALGAQHIMLGDAEVVCAGGQENMTLSPHAAHLRAGHKMGDVSYIDTMIRDGLWDAFNGYHMGQTAENVAEKWQISREQQDEFAVASQNKAEAAQKAGKFDDEVIAFTIKTRKGDIVVDKDEYIRHGATIEAMQKLRPAFTKDGSVTAANASGLNDGAAGVLLMSEENAAKRGITPMARIASYATAGLDPAIMGVGPIHASRKALEKAGWSVGDLDLVEANEAFAAQACAVNKDMGWDPAIVNVNGGAIAIGHPIGASGARVLNTLLFEMQRRDAKKGLATLCIGGGMGVALCVERG
;
A
#
# COMPACT_ATOMS: atom_id res chain seq x y z
N MET A 1 -16.23 2.12 23.71
CA MET A 1 -15.22 1.33 22.97
C MET A 1 -13.87 1.99 23.14
N THR A 2 -12.80 1.21 23.23
CA THR A 2 -11.44 1.72 23.36
C THR A 2 -11.04 2.47 22.10
N ASN A 3 -10.64 3.74 22.23
CA ASN A 3 -10.08 4.50 21.14
C ASN A 3 -8.69 3.97 20.82
N VAL A 4 -8.42 3.73 19.54
CA VAL A 4 -7.10 3.30 19.07
C VAL A 4 -6.44 4.43 18.30
N VAL A 5 -5.18 4.69 18.63
CA VAL A 5 -4.38 5.75 18.04
C VAL A 5 -3.17 5.19 17.30
N ILE A 6 -2.72 5.94 16.31
CA ILE A 6 -1.47 5.72 15.58
C ILE A 6 -0.39 6.56 16.26
N ALA A 7 0.53 5.90 16.94
CA ALA A 7 1.61 6.56 17.70
C ALA A 7 2.76 6.98 16.79
N SER A 8 3.09 6.18 15.79
CA SER A 8 4.14 6.46 14.80
C SER A 8 3.83 5.82 13.46
N ALA A 9 4.48 6.31 12.41
CA ALA A 9 4.40 5.79 11.05
C ALA A 9 5.77 5.85 10.38
N ALA A 10 6.08 4.89 9.51
CA ALA A 10 7.33 4.84 8.75
C ALA A 10 7.16 3.97 7.51
N ARG A 11 7.94 4.28 6.45
CA ARG A 11 8.06 3.44 5.26
C ARG A 11 9.49 3.45 4.71
N THR A 12 9.86 2.45 3.97
CA THR A 12 11.02 2.51 3.09
C THR A 12 10.73 3.40 1.88
N ALA A 13 11.75 3.80 1.14
CA ALA A 13 11.55 4.19 -0.25
C ALA A 13 10.85 3.06 -1.01
N VAL A 14 10.12 3.42 -2.08
CA VAL A 14 9.55 2.46 -3.01
C VAL A 14 10.56 2.21 -4.12
N GLY A 15 11.09 0.97 -4.16
CA GLY A 15 12.03 0.51 -5.18
C GLY A 15 11.32 0.19 -6.49
N SER A 16 12.00 0.41 -7.61
CA SER A 16 11.57 -0.04 -8.93
C SER A 16 11.79 -1.53 -9.09
N PHE A 17 11.02 -2.17 -9.97
CA PHE A 17 11.24 -3.56 -10.36
C PHE A 17 12.66 -3.76 -10.92
N GLY A 18 13.42 -4.66 -10.33
CA GLY A 18 14.84 -4.84 -10.64
C GLY A 18 15.75 -3.69 -10.19
N GLY A 19 15.24 -2.77 -9.34
CA GLY A 19 15.96 -1.61 -8.82
C GLY A 19 16.80 -1.91 -7.57
N SER A 20 16.95 -0.91 -6.70
CA SER A 20 17.84 -1.00 -5.52
C SER A 20 17.51 -2.16 -4.59
N PHE A 21 16.23 -2.51 -4.43
CA PHE A 21 15.80 -3.61 -3.57
C PHE A 21 15.76 -4.99 -4.24
N ALA A 22 16.27 -5.13 -5.47
CA ALA A 22 16.16 -6.36 -6.26
C ALA A 22 16.66 -7.63 -5.54
N ASN A 23 17.58 -7.51 -4.59
CA ASN A 23 18.15 -8.62 -3.82
C ASN A 23 17.84 -8.52 -2.31
N THR A 24 16.95 -7.64 -1.90
CA THR A 24 16.62 -7.42 -0.48
C THR A 24 15.29 -8.12 -0.16
N PRO A 25 15.28 -9.16 0.69
CA PRO A 25 14.03 -9.84 1.07
C PRO A 25 13.01 -8.86 1.66
N ALA A 26 11.72 -9.08 1.38
CA ALA A 26 10.65 -8.23 1.89
C ALA A 26 10.68 -8.10 3.43
N HIS A 27 11.02 -9.19 4.14
CA HIS A 27 11.09 -9.19 5.59
C HIS A 27 12.24 -8.34 6.16
N ASP A 28 13.30 -8.09 5.41
CA ASP A 28 14.37 -7.16 5.83
C ASP A 28 13.90 -5.70 5.72
N LEU A 29 13.14 -5.37 4.66
CA LEU A 29 12.48 -4.07 4.53
C LEU A 29 11.46 -3.86 5.65
N GLY A 30 10.66 -4.91 5.94
CA GLY A 30 9.71 -4.92 7.04
C GLY A 30 10.39 -4.70 8.40
N ALA A 31 11.50 -5.40 8.67
CA ALA A 31 12.27 -5.25 9.91
C ALA A 31 12.79 -3.82 10.11
N ALA A 32 13.26 -3.18 9.05
CA ALA A 32 13.71 -1.79 9.11
C ALA A 32 12.56 -0.84 9.47
N VAL A 33 11.38 -1.05 8.88
CA VAL A 33 10.18 -0.27 9.23
C VAL A 33 9.78 -0.50 10.68
N LEU A 34 9.75 -1.75 11.16
CA LEU A 34 9.41 -2.06 12.55
C LEU A 34 10.33 -1.35 13.54
N ASN A 35 11.64 -1.35 13.29
CA ASN A 35 12.60 -0.62 14.13
C ASN A 35 12.33 0.90 14.13
N ALA A 36 12.07 1.48 12.96
CA ALA A 36 11.77 2.91 12.85
C ALA A 36 10.48 3.31 13.57
N LEU A 37 9.46 2.45 13.55
CA LEU A 37 8.21 2.70 14.28
C LEU A 37 8.44 2.83 15.78
N ILE A 38 9.25 1.94 16.34
CA ILE A 38 9.58 1.88 17.77
C ILE A 38 10.43 3.10 18.17
N GLU A 39 11.47 3.39 17.38
CA GLU A 39 12.35 4.54 17.58
C GLU A 39 11.56 5.86 17.55
N ARG A 40 10.70 6.04 16.53
CA ARG A 40 9.87 7.25 16.38
C ARG A 40 8.85 7.41 17.51
N ALA A 41 8.32 6.32 18.04
CA ALA A 41 7.40 6.34 19.17
C ALA A 41 8.12 6.50 20.52
N GLY A 42 9.44 6.31 20.58
CA GLY A 42 10.23 6.39 21.79
C GLY A 42 9.87 5.34 22.84
N ILE A 43 9.56 4.11 22.39
CA ILE A 43 9.20 2.99 23.27
C ILE A 43 10.26 1.88 23.22
N GLU A 44 10.28 1.05 24.26
CA GLU A 44 11.12 -0.16 24.29
C GLU A 44 10.49 -1.26 23.43
N LYS A 45 11.34 -2.11 22.82
CA LYS A 45 10.92 -3.23 21.96
C LYS A 45 10.02 -4.22 22.69
N GLU A 46 10.26 -4.41 23.98
CA GLU A 46 9.51 -5.27 24.87
C GLU A 46 8.05 -4.85 25.07
N ALA A 47 7.72 -3.61 24.75
CA ALA A 47 6.35 -3.11 24.78
C ALA A 47 5.47 -3.65 23.64
N VAL A 48 6.08 -4.14 22.55
CA VAL A 48 5.33 -4.64 21.40
C VAL A 48 4.77 -6.01 21.70
N SER A 49 3.45 -6.10 21.73
CA SER A 49 2.73 -7.36 22.00
C SER A 49 2.40 -8.15 20.74
N GLU A 50 2.33 -7.50 19.57
CA GLU A 50 1.99 -8.17 18.33
C GLU A 50 2.52 -7.44 17.09
N THR A 51 2.77 -8.20 16.01
CA THR A 51 3.10 -7.67 14.69
C THR A 51 2.21 -8.31 13.62
N ILE A 52 1.55 -7.49 12.80
CA ILE A 52 0.69 -7.93 11.69
C ILE A 52 1.16 -7.26 10.40
N LEU A 53 1.69 -8.04 9.45
CA LEU A 53 2.18 -7.51 8.19
C LEU A 53 1.48 -8.13 6.98
N GLY A 54 0.97 -7.28 6.10
CA GLY A 54 0.49 -7.68 4.80
C GLY A 54 1.63 -8.10 3.87
N GLN A 55 1.46 -9.21 3.17
CA GLN A 55 2.34 -9.63 2.09
C GLN A 55 1.59 -10.59 1.17
N VAL A 56 1.71 -10.39 -0.14
CA VAL A 56 0.99 -11.18 -1.16
C VAL A 56 1.88 -12.29 -1.71
N LEU A 57 3.10 -11.95 -2.07
CA LEU A 57 4.04 -12.81 -2.78
C LEU A 57 5.00 -13.47 -1.77
N THR A 58 4.58 -14.60 -1.21
CA THR A 58 5.31 -15.29 -0.13
C THR A 58 6.01 -16.57 -0.58
N ALA A 59 5.90 -16.95 -1.85
CA ALA A 59 6.49 -18.18 -2.35
C ALA A 59 8.01 -18.20 -2.16
N ALA A 60 8.54 -19.30 -1.60
CA ALA A 60 9.96 -19.51 -1.34
C ALA A 60 10.65 -18.50 -0.41
N GLN A 61 9.91 -17.70 0.36
CA GLN A 61 10.46 -16.72 1.30
C GLN A 61 10.62 -17.25 2.73
N GLY A 62 10.45 -18.53 2.94
CA GLY A 62 10.52 -19.16 4.25
C GLY A 62 9.17 -19.12 5.00
N GLN A 63 9.20 -19.61 6.23
CA GLN A 63 8.00 -19.63 7.08
C GLN A 63 7.67 -18.21 7.54
N ASN A 64 6.41 -17.81 7.37
CA ASN A 64 5.85 -16.61 7.97
C ASN A 64 6.79 -15.38 7.86
N PRO A 65 6.85 -14.73 6.69
CA PRO A 65 7.75 -13.58 6.49
C PRO A 65 7.52 -12.42 7.47
N ALA A 66 6.29 -12.24 7.97
CA ALA A 66 6.01 -11.27 9.02
C ALA A 66 6.73 -11.61 10.34
N ARG A 67 6.78 -12.90 10.69
CA ARG A 67 7.55 -13.36 11.85
C ARG A 67 9.04 -13.18 11.65
N GLN A 68 9.54 -13.40 10.43
CA GLN A 68 10.94 -13.14 10.10
C GLN A 68 11.28 -11.65 10.28
N ALA A 69 10.44 -10.75 9.77
CA ALA A 69 10.62 -9.31 9.98
C ALA A 69 10.64 -8.93 11.47
N HIS A 70 9.72 -9.48 12.25
CA HIS A 70 9.61 -9.26 13.70
C HIS A 70 10.89 -9.68 14.44
N ILE A 71 11.39 -10.88 14.18
CA ILE A 71 12.61 -11.40 14.82
C ILE A 71 13.85 -10.63 14.33
N ASN A 72 13.95 -10.33 13.03
CA ASN A 72 15.05 -9.55 12.46
C ASN A 72 15.09 -8.12 13.01
N ALA A 73 13.95 -7.56 13.38
CA ALA A 73 13.87 -6.27 14.07
C ALA A 73 14.32 -6.35 15.53
N GLY A 74 14.56 -7.56 16.07
CA GLY A 74 14.92 -7.77 17.48
C GLY A 74 13.77 -7.54 18.43
N LEU A 75 12.53 -7.76 17.99
CA LEU A 75 11.34 -7.71 18.83
C LEU A 75 11.22 -8.99 19.68
N PRO A 76 10.47 -8.96 20.81
CA PRO A 76 10.38 -10.09 21.71
C PRO A 76 9.89 -11.37 21.02
N GLN A 77 10.59 -12.48 21.23
CA GLN A 77 10.19 -13.76 20.67
C GLN A 77 8.89 -14.30 21.31
N GLU A 78 8.51 -13.80 22.46
CA GLU A 78 7.27 -14.10 23.18
C GLU A 78 6.05 -13.42 22.53
N SER A 79 6.26 -12.34 21.80
CA SER A 79 5.20 -11.62 21.10
C SER A 79 4.82 -12.32 19.80
N ALA A 80 3.52 -12.37 19.50
CA ALA A 80 3.03 -13.00 18.28
C ALA A 80 3.36 -12.14 17.03
N ALA A 81 3.62 -12.80 15.89
CA ALA A 81 3.74 -12.14 14.61
C ALA A 81 3.19 -13.03 13.50
N TRP A 82 2.39 -12.46 12.60
CA TRP A 82 1.75 -13.20 11.53
C TRP A 82 1.47 -12.32 10.32
N GLY A 83 1.31 -12.99 9.17
CA GLY A 83 1.06 -12.32 7.89
C GLY A 83 -0.39 -12.42 7.45
N ILE A 84 -0.83 -11.42 6.66
CA ILE A 84 -2.15 -11.40 6.03
C ILE A 84 -2.02 -11.17 4.52
N ASN A 85 -2.87 -11.84 3.76
CA ASN A 85 -3.04 -11.60 2.34
C ASN A 85 -4.51 -11.23 2.03
N GLN A 86 -4.73 -9.96 1.74
CA GLN A 86 -5.93 -9.42 1.10
C GLN A 86 -5.50 -8.63 -0.15
N VAL A 87 -4.56 -9.20 -0.93
CA VAL A 87 -3.96 -8.58 -2.12
C VAL A 87 -3.53 -7.13 -1.84
N CYS A 88 -3.90 -6.15 -2.66
CA CYS A 88 -3.50 -4.73 -2.51
C CYS A 88 -3.95 -4.10 -1.17
N GLY A 89 -4.99 -4.63 -0.55
CA GLY A 89 -5.52 -4.13 0.73
C GLY A 89 -4.80 -4.62 1.97
N SER A 90 -3.87 -5.58 1.84
CA SER A 90 -3.24 -6.29 2.97
C SER A 90 -2.68 -5.36 4.04
N GLY A 91 -1.89 -4.36 3.65
CA GLY A 91 -1.27 -3.43 4.60
C GLY A 91 -2.28 -2.60 5.40
N LEU A 92 -3.34 -2.09 4.75
CA LEU A 92 -4.38 -1.32 5.44
C LEU A 92 -5.30 -2.23 6.27
N ARG A 93 -5.53 -3.46 5.80
CA ARG A 93 -6.28 -4.47 6.56
C ARG A 93 -5.53 -4.90 7.82
N ALA A 94 -4.20 -5.03 7.77
CA ALA A 94 -3.36 -5.30 8.93
C ALA A 94 -3.55 -4.23 10.01
N VAL A 95 -3.59 -2.95 9.61
CA VAL A 95 -3.86 -1.84 10.54
C VAL A 95 -5.25 -1.97 11.18
N ALA A 96 -6.28 -2.28 10.40
CA ALA A 96 -7.63 -2.49 10.92
C ALA A 96 -7.71 -3.66 11.90
N LEU A 97 -6.99 -4.77 11.63
CA LEU A 97 -6.94 -5.93 12.52
C LEU A 97 -6.17 -5.62 13.81
N GLY A 98 -5.04 -4.92 13.72
CA GLY A 98 -4.31 -4.47 14.90
C GLY A 98 -5.16 -3.58 15.81
N ALA A 99 -5.94 -2.67 15.22
CA ALA A 99 -6.89 -1.86 15.97
C ALA A 99 -7.98 -2.73 16.65
N GLN A 100 -8.49 -3.77 15.98
CA GLN A 100 -9.47 -4.70 16.56
C GLN A 100 -8.88 -5.46 17.76
N HIS A 101 -7.65 -5.97 17.66
CA HIS A 101 -7.00 -6.69 18.76
C HIS A 101 -6.81 -5.80 19.99
N ILE A 102 -6.47 -4.50 19.79
CA ILE A 102 -6.38 -3.55 20.90
C ILE A 102 -7.76 -3.27 21.50
N MET A 103 -8.79 -3.07 20.66
CA MET A 103 -10.17 -2.84 21.14
C MET A 103 -10.73 -4.00 21.94
N LEU A 104 -10.35 -5.24 21.61
CA LEU A 104 -10.76 -6.48 22.29
C LEU A 104 -9.92 -6.80 23.52
N GLY A 105 -8.76 -6.15 23.68
CA GLY A 105 -7.83 -6.42 24.78
C GLY A 105 -6.89 -7.61 24.53
N ASP A 106 -6.82 -8.11 23.29
CA ASP A 106 -5.93 -9.20 22.91
C ASP A 106 -4.47 -8.73 22.77
N ALA A 107 -4.26 -7.45 22.48
CA ALA A 107 -2.94 -6.83 22.36
C ALA A 107 -2.95 -5.38 22.91
N GLU A 108 -1.80 -4.90 23.41
CA GLU A 108 -1.65 -3.55 23.94
C GLU A 108 -0.96 -2.60 22.96
N VAL A 109 0.10 -3.07 22.31
CA VAL A 109 0.89 -2.32 21.32
C VAL A 109 1.11 -3.21 20.10
N VAL A 110 0.65 -2.75 18.95
CA VAL A 110 0.68 -3.54 17.72
C VAL A 110 1.46 -2.78 16.63
N CYS A 111 2.47 -3.43 16.07
CA CYS A 111 3.06 -3.01 14.81
C CYS A 111 2.23 -3.57 13.66
N ALA A 112 1.64 -2.71 12.83
CA ALA A 112 0.78 -3.12 11.73
C ALA A 112 1.18 -2.45 10.42
N GLY A 113 1.16 -3.20 9.31
CA GLY A 113 1.51 -2.63 8.02
C GLY A 113 1.65 -3.68 6.94
N GLY A 114 2.64 -3.53 6.06
CA GLY A 114 2.92 -4.49 5.01
C GLY A 114 4.32 -4.35 4.45
N GLN A 115 4.74 -5.41 3.80
CA GLN A 115 6.02 -5.56 3.12
C GLN A 115 5.81 -6.30 1.81
N GLU A 116 6.58 -6.00 0.79
CA GLU A 116 6.53 -6.70 -0.50
C GLU A 116 7.86 -6.59 -1.22
N ASN A 117 8.28 -7.66 -1.88
CA ASN A 117 9.30 -7.58 -2.91
C ASN A 117 8.80 -8.34 -4.14
N MET A 118 8.32 -7.59 -5.14
CA MET A 118 7.79 -8.16 -6.38
C MET A 118 8.92 -8.67 -7.28
N THR A 119 10.10 -8.04 -7.19
CA THR A 119 11.30 -8.43 -7.96
C THR A 119 11.79 -9.84 -7.58
N LEU A 120 11.72 -10.22 -6.31
CA LEU A 120 12.16 -11.53 -5.82
C LEU A 120 11.13 -12.64 -5.93
N SER A 121 9.98 -12.37 -6.56
CA SER A 121 8.97 -13.40 -6.77
C SER A 121 9.50 -14.53 -7.68
N PRO A 122 9.49 -15.78 -7.21
CA PRO A 122 10.06 -16.89 -7.98
C PRO A 122 9.13 -17.35 -9.09
N HIS A 123 9.71 -18.09 -10.04
CA HIS A 123 8.94 -18.95 -10.92
C HIS A 123 8.79 -20.33 -10.28
N ALA A 124 7.60 -20.94 -10.34
CA ALA A 124 7.27 -22.21 -9.71
C ALA A 124 6.77 -23.25 -10.73
N ALA A 125 7.02 -24.52 -10.41
CA ALA A 125 6.48 -25.63 -11.17
C ALA A 125 5.93 -26.72 -10.24
N HIS A 126 4.84 -27.39 -10.64
CA HIS A 126 4.21 -28.48 -9.89
C HIS A 126 4.88 -29.82 -10.21
N LEU A 127 6.00 -30.13 -9.52
CA LEU A 127 6.83 -31.32 -9.82
C LEU A 127 6.69 -32.47 -8.82
N ARG A 128 5.92 -32.33 -7.72
CA ARG A 128 5.81 -33.39 -6.70
C ARG A 128 5.19 -34.69 -7.19
N ALA A 129 4.30 -34.63 -8.18
CA ALA A 129 3.72 -35.82 -8.80
C ALA A 129 4.67 -36.51 -9.82
N GLY A 130 5.85 -35.96 -10.04
CA GLY A 130 6.81 -36.41 -11.04
C GLY A 130 6.51 -35.85 -12.42
N HIS A 131 7.51 -35.91 -13.29
CA HIS A 131 7.42 -35.51 -14.69
C HIS A 131 8.14 -36.57 -15.52
N LYS A 132 7.34 -37.40 -16.25
CA LYS A 132 7.89 -38.59 -16.95
C LYS A 132 8.59 -38.26 -18.26
N MET A 133 8.06 -37.32 -19.04
CA MET A 133 8.55 -36.99 -20.38
C MET A 133 7.95 -35.67 -20.87
N GLY A 134 8.71 -34.92 -21.70
CA GLY A 134 8.30 -33.65 -22.28
C GLY A 134 8.82 -32.43 -21.47
N ASP A 135 8.41 -31.22 -21.89
CA ASP A 135 8.84 -29.97 -21.30
C ASP A 135 8.15 -29.67 -19.95
N VAL A 136 8.83 -28.91 -19.09
CA VAL A 136 8.28 -28.36 -17.85
C VAL A 136 8.06 -26.86 -18.02
N SER A 137 6.81 -26.41 -17.82
CA SER A 137 6.49 -24.98 -17.79
C SER A 137 6.62 -24.44 -16.38
N TYR A 138 7.23 -23.26 -16.27
CA TYR A 138 7.29 -22.49 -15.03
C TYR A 138 6.20 -21.43 -15.00
N ILE A 139 5.60 -21.24 -13.83
CA ILE A 139 4.57 -20.23 -13.58
C ILE A 139 5.24 -19.03 -12.90
N ASP A 140 5.09 -17.85 -13.47
CA ASP A 140 5.47 -16.59 -12.80
C ASP A 140 4.51 -16.35 -11.63
N THR A 141 5.02 -16.47 -10.39
CA THR A 141 4.18 -16.34 -9.20
C THR A 141 3.78 -14.88 -8.94
N MET A 142 4.55 -13.90 -9.39
CA MET A 142 4.16 -12.49 -9.30
C MET A 142 2.89 -12.22 -10.10
N ILE A 143 2.85 -12.71 -11.34
CA ILE A 143 1.65 -12.57 -12.19
C ILE A 143 0.51 -13.42 -11.63
N ARG A 144 0.77 -14.70 -11.36
CA ARG A 144 -0.28 -15.66 -10.99
C ARG A 144 -0.98 -15.31 -9.69
N ASP A 145 -0.21 -14.90 -8.66
CA ASP A 145 -0.72 -14.71 -7.30
C ASP A 145 -1.04 -13.23 -7.01
N GLY A 146 -0.41 -12.29 -7.71
CA GLY A 146 -0.57 -10.86 -7.47
C GLY A 146 -1.37 -10.09 -8.52
N LEU A 147 -1.30 -10.50 -9.80
CA LEU A 147 -1.78 -9.67 -10.93
C LEU A 147 -2.81 -10.37 -11.84
N TRP A 148 -3.21 -11.59 -11.51
CA TRP A 148 -4.14 -12.39 -12.31
C TRP A 148 -5.50 -12.52 -11.63
N ASP A 149 -6.56 -12.18 -12.35
CA ASP A 149 -7.92 -12.46 -11.90
C ASP A 149 -8.18 -13.96 -11.98
N ALA A 150 -8.23 -14.62 -10.83
CA ALA A 150 -8.42 -16.05 -10.73
C ALA A 150 -9.82 -16.52 -11.16
N PHE A 151 -10.80 -15.63 -11.16
CA PHE A 151 -12.21 -15.94 -11.48
C PHE A 151 -12.48 -15.80 -12.97
N ASN A 152 -11.97 -14.74 -13.61
CA ASN A 152 -12.19 -14.43 -15.01
C ASN A 152 -11.05 -14.87 -15.93
N GLY A 153 -9.88 -15.25 -15.38
CA GLY A 153 -8.78 -15.81 -16.13
C GLY A 153 -8.00 -14.80 -16.98
N TYR A 154 -7.85 -13.57 -16.53
CA TYR A 154 -7.10 -12.53 -17.22
C TYR A 154 -6.29 -11.63 -16.26
N HIS A 155 -5.39 -10.82 -16.81
CA HIS A 155 -4.57 -9.89 -16.04
C HIS A 155 -5.42 -8.74 -15.44
N MET A 156 -5.00 -8.20 -14.27
CA MET A 156 -5.66 -7.07 -13.61
C MET A 156 -5.86 -5.85 -14.53
N GLY A 157 -4.99 -5.64 -15.51
CA GLY A 157 -5.17 -4.60 -16.51
C GLY A 157 -6.46 -4.71 -17.32
N GLN A 158 -6.98 -5.95 -17.55
CA GLN A 158 -8.28 -6.15 -18.17
C GLN A 158 -9.42 -5.63 -17.28
N THR A 159 -9.32 -5.78 -15.95
CA THR A 159 -10.31 -5.20 -15.03
C THR A 159 -10.34 -3.67 -15.11
N ALA A 160 -9.17 -3.05 -15.37
CA ALA A 160 -9.10 -1.60 -15.59
C ALA A 160 -9.76 -1.17 -16.90
N GLU A 161 -9.59 -1.94 -17.98
CA GLU A 161 -10.34 -1.71 -19.24
C GLU A 161 -11.85 -1.84 -19.03
N ASN A 162 -12.31 -2.86 -18.28
CA ASN A 162 -13.72 -3.02 -17.94
C ASN A 162 -14.28 -1.82 -17.16
N VAL A 163 -13.49 -1.25 -16.24
CA VAL A 163 -13.85 -0.03 -15.52
C VAL A 163 -13.89 1.16 -16.47
N ALA A 164 -12.87 1.33 -17.33
CA ALA A 164 -12.83 2.42 -18.31
C ALA A 164 -14.07 2.41 -19.22
N GLU A 165 -14.46 1.24 -19.72
CA GLU A 165 -15.65 1.07 -20.53
C GLU A 165 -16.94 1.41 -19.75
N LYS A 166 -17.13 0.80 -18.58
CA LYS A 166 -18.35 0.93 -17.80
C LYS A 166 -18.58 2.35 -17.25
N TRP A 167 -17.52 3.04 -16.83
CA TRP A 167 -17.56 4.42 -16.31
C TRP A 167 -17.32 5.48 -17.38
N GLN A 168 -17.11 5.07 -18.64
CA GLN A 168 -16.84 5.97 -19.76
C GLN A 168 -15.63 6.88 -19.48
N ILE A 169 -14.52 6.28 -19.06
CA ILE A 169 -13.25 6.98 -18.84
C ILE A 169 -12.39 6.85 -20.08
N SER A 170 -12.17 7.96 -20.78
CA SER A 170 -11.39 7.96 -22.02
C SER A 170 -9.88 7.74 -21.78
N ARG A 171 -9.14 7.42 -22.84
CA ARG A 171 -7.68 7.32 -22.82
C ARG A 171 -7.05 8.64 -22.40
N GLU A 172 -7.53 9.76 -22.92
CA GLU A 172 -7.06 11.11 -22.61
C GLU A 172 -7.18 11.41 -21.12
N GLN A 173 -8.35 11.13 -20.52
CA GLN A 173 -8.56 11.33 -19.09
C GLN A 173 -7.60 10.50 -18.24
N GLN A 174 -7.30 9.25 -18.65
CA GLN A 174 -6.34 8.40 -17.96
C GLN A 174 -4.92 8.94 -18.07
N ASP A 175 -4.50 9.40 -19.24
CA ASP A 175 -3.16 9.93 -19.46
C ASP A 175 -2.96 11.28 -18.74
N GLU A 176 -3.96 12.17 -18.74
CA GLU A 176 -3.97 13.43 -17.99
C GLU A 176 -3.86 13.19 -16.48
N PHE A 177 -4.62 12.22 -15.96
CA PHE A 177 -4.55 11.82 -14.55
C PHE A 177 -3.15 11.31 -14.20
N ALA A 178 -2.57 10.45 -15.04
CA ALA A 178 -1.25 9.88 -14.82
C ALA A 178 -0.14 10.94 -14.86
N VAL A 179 -0.18 11.89 -15.80
CA VAL A 179 0.74 13.04 -15.84
C VAL A 179 0.60 13.88 -14.58
N ALA A 180 -0.63 14.15 -14.15
CA ALA A 180 -0.86 14.93 -12.93
C ALA A 180 -0.28 14.23 -11.69
N SER A 181 -0.45 12.90 -11.56
CA SER A 181 0.14 12.10 -10.48
C SER A 181 1.67 12.18 -10.50
N GLN A 182 2.31 12.00 -11.67
CA GLN A 182 3.77 12.10 -11.83
C GLN A 182 4.28 13.48 -11.43
N ASN A 183 3.66 14.54 -11.94
CA ASN A 183 4.08 15.92 -11.67
C ASN A 183 3.90 16.31 -10.19
N LYS A 184 2.82 15.86 -9.54
CA LYS A 184 2.63 16.03 -8.09
C LYS A 184 3.72 15.31 -7.29
N ALA A 185 4.05 14.06 -7.65
CA ALA A 185 5.07 13.27 -6.96
C ALA A 185 6.48 13.86 -7.16
N GLU A 186 6.82 14.30 -8.37
CA GLU A 186 8.07 14.99 -8.66
C GLU A 186 8.20 16.28 -7.84
N ALA A 187 7.16 17.10 -7.81
CA ALA A 187 7.14 18.32 -7.01
C ALA A 187 7.27 18.05 -5.50
N ALA A 188 6.57 17.04 -5.00
CA ALA A 188 6.62 16.60 -3.61
C ALA A 188 8.03 16.10 -3.22
N GLN A 189 8.64 15.25 -4.07
CA GLN A 189 9.99 14.74 -3.82
C GLN A 189 11.03 15.86 -3.84
N LYS A 190 10.97 16.79 -4.81
CA LYS A 190 11.87 17.96 -4.88
C LYS A 190 11.71 18.89 -3.68
N ALA A 191 10.51 18.98 -3.11
CA ALA A 191 10.22 19.80 -1.93
C ALA A 191 10.51 19.07 -0.61
N GLY A 192 11.03 17.85 -0.62
CA GLY A 192 11.34 17.06 0.58
C GLY A 192 10.11 16.58 1.35
N LYS A 193 8.93 16.53 0.72
CA LYS A 193 7.69 16.16 1.42
C LYS A 193 7.62 14.69 1.85
N PHE A 194 8.48 13.85 1.31
CA PHE A 194 8.58 12.43 1.69
C PHE A 194 9.68 12.16 2.73
N ASP A 195 10.53 13.16 3.04
CA ASP A 195 11.72 12.95 3.88
C ASP A 195 11.36 12.52 5.32
N ASP A 196 10.22 12.99 5.86
CA ASP A 196 9.75 12.61 7.19
C ASP A 196 9.16 11.17 7.24
N GLU A 197 8.59 10.69 6.13
CA GLU A 197 7.94 9.37 6.10
C GLU A 197 8.90 8.26 5.69
N VAL A 198 9.87 8.54 4.81
CA VAL A 198 10.83 7.58 4.29
C VAL A 198 12.01 7.41 5.24
N ILE A 199 12.33 6.15 5.56
CA ILE A 199 13.53 5.79 6.29
C ILE A 199 14.67 5.49 5.32
N ALA A 200 15.89 5.88 5.67
CA ALA A 200 17.09 5.48 4.94
C ALA A 200 17.34 3.97 5.16
N PHE A 201 17.39 3.20 4.08
CA PHE A 201 17.73 1.78 4.12
C PHE A 201 19.13 1.56 3.54
N THR A 202 20.01 0.94 4.32
CA THR A 202 21.41 0.70 3.91
C THR A 202 21.59 -0.71 3.38
N ILE A 203 21.95 -0.83 2.10
CA ILE A 203 22.30 -2.08 1.44
C ILE A 203 23.83 -2.24 1.51
N LYS A 204 24.29 -3.25 2.23
CA LYS A 204 25.73 -3.56 2.31
C LYS A 204 26.18 -4.28 1.06
N THR A 205 27.20 -3.75 0.38
CA THR A 205 27.79 -4.38 -0.79
C THR A 205 29.30 -4.52 -0.65
N ARG A 206 29.91 -5.36 -1.48
CA ARG A 206 31.39 -5.51 -1.51
C ARG A 206 32.13 -4.23 -1.95
N LYS A 207 31.42 -3.31 -2.62
CA LYS A 207 31.97 -2.05 -3.13
C LYS A 207 31.70 -0.85 -2.21
N GLY A 208 31.06 -1.08 -1.07
CA GLY A 208 30.63 -0.08 -0.12
C GLY A 208 29.12 -0.10 0.09
N ASP A 209 28.65 0.66 1.06
CA ASP A 209 27.23 0.75 1.42
C ASP A 209 26.48 1.64 0.43
N ILE A 210 25.28 1.22 0.05
CA ILE A 210 24.34 2.00 -0.76
C ILE A 210 23.17 2.38 0.14
N VAL A 211 22.91 3.69 0.27
CA VAL A 211 21.76 4.20 1.01
C VAL A 211 20.62 4.46 0.05
N VAL A 212 19.47 3.85 0.31
CA VAL A 212 18.22 4.04 -0.44
C VAL A 212 17.26 4.81 0.45
N ASP A 213 17.05 6.09 0.14
CA ASP A 213 16.27 7.05 0.92
C ASP A 213 15.26 7.84 0.07
N LYS A 214 15.09 7.49 -1.22
CA LYS A 214 14.18 8.16 -2.16
C LYS A 214 13.44 7.15 -3.02
N ASP A 215 12.17 7.44 -3.28
CA ASP A 215 11.35 6.68 -4.21
C ASP A 215 11.97 6.70 -5.61
N GLU A 216 12.19 5.51 -6.18
CA GLU A 216 12.91 5.35 -7.46
C GLU A 216 11.98 5.41 -8.68
N TYR A 217 10.68 5.18 -8.48
CA TYR A 217 9.76 4.97 -9.60
C TYR A 217 9.23 6.27 -10.22
N ILE A 218 9.35 7.41 -9.54
CA ILE A 218 8.87 8.72 -9.99
C ILE A 218 9.57 9.12 -11.29
N ARG A 219 8.79 9.34 -12.35
CA ARG A 219 9.29 9.75 -13.68
C ARG A 219 9.27 11.26 -13.78
N HIS A 220 10.43 11.86 -13.57
CA HIS A 220 10.59 13.31 -13.64
C HIS A 220 10.38 13.83 -15.07
N GLY A 221 9.69 14.97 -15.20
CA GLY A 221 9.42 15.61 -16.49
C GLY A 221 8.38 14.87 -17.34
N ALA A 222 7.44 14.16 -16.72
CA ALA A 222 6.36 13.47 -17.43
C ALA A 222 5.46 14.46 -18.19
N THR A 223 5.17 14.17 -19.47
CA THR A 223 4.32 14.99 -20.34
C THR A 223 3.22 14.17 -20.97
N ILE A 224 2.13 14.83 -21.36
CA ILE A 224 0.99 14.19 -22.01
C ILE A 224 1.39 13.61 -23.39
N GLU A 225 2.24 14.30 -24.14
CA GLU A 225 2.69 13.86 -25.45
C GLU A 225 3.54 12.59 -25.38
N ALA A 226 4.29 12.40 -24.28
CA ALA A 226 5.05 11.18 -24.05
C ALA A 226 4.13 10.01 -23.72
N MET A 227 3.09 10.20 -22.92
CA MET A 227 2.13 9.15 -22.55
C MET A 227 1.26 8.72 -23.73
N GLN A 228 0.77 9.66 -24.54
CA GLN A 228 -0.07 9.40 -25.71
C GLN A 228 0.61 8.52 -26.78
N LYS A 229 1.95 8.50 -26.83
CA LYS A 229 2.71 7.63 -27.75
C LYS A 229 2.70 6.17 -27.38
N LEU A 230 2.30 5.82 -26.15
CA LEU A 230 2.33 4.44 -25.68
C LEU A 230 1.13 3.65 -26.23
N ARG A 231 1.40 2.39 -26.59
CA ARG A 231 0.36 1.46 -27.00
C ARG A 231 -0.37 0.89 -25.81
N PRO A 232 -1.65 0.51 -25.95
CA PRO A 232 -2.36 -0.28 -24.97
C PRO A 232 -1.58 -1.55 -24.60
N ALA A 233 -1.59 -1.88 -23.29
CA ALA A 233 -0.77 -2.97 -22.78
C ALA A 233 -1.53 -4.31 -22.62
N PHE A 234 -2.85 -4.28 -22.49
CA PHE A 234 -3.65 -5.44 -22.12
C PHE A 234 -4.63 -5.89 -23.21
N THR A 235 -5.20 -4.97 -23.96
CA THR A 235 -6.08 -5.28 -25.13
C THR A 235 -5.61 -4.48 -26.33
N LYS A 236 -5.83 -5.03 -27.54
CA LYS A 236 -5.33 -4.43 -28.80
C LYS A 236 -5.83 -3.00 -29.01
N ASP A 237 -7.11 -2.77 -28.72
CA ASP A 237 -7.78 -1.47 -28.88
C ASP A 237 -8.17 -0.86 -27.52
N GLY A 238 -7.39 -1.17 -26.49
CA GLY A 238 -7.62 -0.70 -25.13
C GLY A 238 -7.11 0.72 -24.85
N SER A 239 -7.27 1.14 -23.62
CA SER A 239 -6.90 2.48 -23.14
C SER A 239 -5.80 2.45 -22.08
N VAL A 240 -5.61 1.32 -21.41
CA VAL A 240 -4.64 1.16 -20.32
C VAL A 240 -3.25 0.89 -20.86
N THR A 241 -2.27 1.68 -20.42
CA THR A 241 -0.87 1.59 -20.85
C THR A 241 0.06 1.40 -19.66
N ALA A 242 1.33 1.12 -19.92
CA ALA A 242 2.36 1.06 -18.88
C ALA A 242 2.61 2.42 -18.17
N ALA A 243 2.13 3.55 -18.70
CA ALA A 243 2.30 4.85 -18.08
C ALA A 243 1.09 5.34 -17.28
N ASN A 244 -0.12 4.80 -17.57
CA ASN A 244 -1.33 5.11 -16.84
C ASN A 244 -1.79 3.95 -15.91
N ALA A 245 -0.85 3.03 -15.63
CA ALA A 245 -0.94 1.97 -14.62
C ALA A 245 0.16 2.15 -13.58
N SER A 246 -0.07 1.64 -12.36
CA SER A 246 0.98 1.57 -11.33
C SER A 246 2.10 0.60 -11.72
N GLY A 247 3.25 0.75 -11.10
CA GLY A 247 4.42 -0.10 -11.34
C GLY A 247 4.41 -1.41 -10.56
N LEU A 248 5.39 -2.25 -10.90
CA LEU A 248 5.85 -3.38 -10.09
C LEU A 248 6.94 -2.86 -9.18
N ASN A 249 6.79 -3.01 -7.87
CA ASN A 249 7.63 -2.31 -6.93
C ASN A 249 7.93 -3.14 -5.68
N ASP A 250 8.97 -2.71 -4.97
CA ASP A 250 9.46 -3.31 -3.72
C ASP A 250 9.41 -2.27 -2.62
N GLY A 251 9.01 -2.66 -1.40
CA GLY A 251 8.99 -1.73 -0.27
C GLY A 251 8.22 -2.25 0.94
N ALA A 252 8.30 -1.51 2.03
CA ALA A 252 7.57 -1.78 3.27
C ALA A 252 7.06 -0.47 3.88
N ALA A 253 5.94 -0.56 4.60
CA ALA A 253 5.35 0.55 5.33
C ALA A 253 4.58 0.04 6.54
N GLY A 254 4.52 0.84 7.61
CA GLY A 254 3.79 0.43 8.81
C GLY A 254 3.43 1.59 9.71
N VAL A 255 2.65 1.25 10.72
CA VAL A 255 2.24 2.13 11.82
C VAL A 255 2.33 1.39 13.14
N LEU A 256 2.57 2.12 14.23
CA LEU A 256 2.48 1.61 15.59
C LEU A 256 1.14 2.02 16.19
N LEU A 257 0.40 1.03 16.67
CA LEU A 257 -0.93 1.20 17.24
C LEU A 257 -0.92 0.93 18.74
N MET A 258 -1.71 1.70 19.47
CA MET A 258 -2.03 1.44 20.88
C MET A 258 -3.36 2.11 21.25
N SER A 259 -3.86 1.84 22.47
CA SER A 259 -5.01 2.60 22.97
C SER A 259 -4.60 4.04 23.28
N GLU A 260 -5.55 4.97 23.16
CA GLU A 260 -5.34 6.39 23.53
C GLU A 260 -4.87 6.53 24.99
N GLU A 261 -5.42 5.70 25.89
CA GLU A 261 -5.01 5.64 27.28
C GLU A 261 -3.55 5.20 27.45
N ASN A 262 -3.11 4.17 26.69
CA ASN A 262 -1.73 3.70 26.72
C ASN A 262 -0.76 4.75 26.16
N ALA A 263 -1.14 5.44 25.08
CA ALA A 263 -0.35 6.55 24.54
C ALA A 263 -0.19 7.68 25.57
N ALA A 264 -1.29 8.08 26.25
CA ALA A 264 -1.26 9.09 27.29
C ALA A 264 -0.36 8.69 28.48
N LYS A 265 -0.45 7.45 28.96
CA LYS A 265 0.41 6.93 30.04
C LYS A 265 1.90 6.96 29.67
N ARG A 266 2.23 6.80 28.39
CA ARG A 266 3.60 6.83 27.87
C ARG A 266 4.08 8.25 27.49
N GLY A 267 3.21 9.27 27.58
CA GLY A 267 3.51 10.63 27.14
C GLY A 267 3.67 10.78 25.62
N ILE A 268 3.08 9.87 24.84
CA ILE A 268 3.13 9.88 23.39
C ILE A 268 2.01 10.76 22.83
N THR A 269 2.35 11.72 21.98
CA THR A 269 1.38 12.48 21.19
C THR A 269 1.06 11.70 19.93
N PRO A 270 -0.16 11.19 19.75
CA PRO A 270 -0.52 10.41 18.57
C PRO A 270 -0.50 11.24 17.29
N MET A 271 -0.16 10.60 16.16
CA MET A 271 -0.30 11.21 14.83
C MET A 271 -1.77 11.40 14.45
N ALA A 272 -2.61 10.41 14.76
CA ALA A 272 -4.06 10.42 14.53
C ALA A 272 -4.76 9.33 15.34
N ARG A 273 -6.08 9.44 15.48
CA ARG A 273 -6.98 8.38 15.97
C ARG A 273 -7.62 7.67 14.78
N ILE A 274 -7.81 6.37 14.88
CA ILE A 274 -8.61 5.61 13.91
C ILE A 274 -10.09 5.87 14.22
N ALA A 275 -10.77 6.61 13.32
CA ALA A 275 -12.18 6.92 13.46
C ALA A 275 -13.07 5.74 13.03
N SER A 276 -12.72 5.10 11.92
CA SER A 276 -13.43 3.92 11.42
C SER A 276 -12.61 3.15 10.38
N TYR A 277 -13.06 1.97 10.05
CA TYR A 277 -12.57 1.20 8.90
C TYR A 277 -13.68 0.31 8.33
N ALA A 278 -13.56 -0.03 7.04
CA ALA A 278 -14.49 -0.92 6.37
C ALA A 278 -13.83 -1.69 5.23
N THR A 279 -14.41 -2.84 4.92
CA THR A 279 -14.15 -3.59 3.70
C THR A 279 -15.46 -3.79 2.94
N ALA A 280 -15.37 -3.95 1.62
CA ALA A 280 -16.52 -4.25 0.78
C ALA A 280 -16.12 -5.26 -0.30
N GLY A 281 -17.03 -6.16 -0.66
CA GLY A 281 -16.92 -7.03 -1.83
C GLY A 281 -17.75 -6.49 -2.99
N LEU A 282 -17.31 -6.80 -4.21
CA LEU A 282 -18.00 -6.48 -5.46
C LEU A 282 -17.58 -7.48 -6.56
N ASP A 283 -18.11 -7.32 -7.76
CA ASP A 283 -17.76 -8.11 -8.92
C ASP A 283 -16.23 -8.02 -9.21
N PRO A 284 -15.50 -9.15 -9.25
CA PRO A 284 -14.07 -9.18 -9.57
C PRO A 284 -13.74 -8.48 -10.90
N ALA A 285 -14.59 -8.57 -11.91
CA ALA A 285 -14.37 -7.97 -13.22
C ALA A 285 -14.19 -6.43 -13.18
N ILE A 286 -14.67 -5.80 -12.13
CA ILE A 286 -14.57 -4.33 -11.91
C ILE A 286 -13.97 -4.00 -10.54
N MET A 287 -13.01 -4.81 -10.08
CA MET A 287 -12.40 -4.67 -8.76
C MET A 287 -11.91 -3.25 -8.46
N GLY A 288 -11.52 -2.51 -9.50
CA GLY A 288 -10.98 -1.15 -9.39
C GLY A 288 -11.88 -0.17 -8.66
N VAL A 289 -13.19 -0.37 -8.67
CA VAL A 289 -14.15 0.52 -7.97
C VAL A 289 -14.49 0.07 -6.55
N GLY A 290 -13.79 -0.91 -6.00
CA GLY A 290 -13.90 -1.31 -4.59
C GLY A 290 -13.78 -0.17 -3.57
N PRO A 291 -12.90 0.83 -3.79
CA PRO A 291 -12.82 2.02 -2.93
C PRO A 291 -14.14 2.74 -2.71
N ILE A 292 -15.03 2.81 -3.71
CA ILE A 292 -16.33 3.48 -3.61
C ILE A 292 -17.17 2.86 -2.48
N HIS A 293 -17.29 1.53 -2.52
CA HIS A 293 -18.09 0.80 -1.55
C HIS A 293 -17.46 0.79 -0.15
N ALA A 294 -16.14 0.61 -0.08
CA ALA A 294 -15.42 0.58 1.19
C ALA A 294 -15.41 1.96 1.86
N SER A 295 -15.15 3.03 1.10
CA SER A 295 -15.11 4.40 1.62
C SER A 295 -16.49 4.86 2.12
N ARG A 296 -17.57 4.60 1.37
CA ARG A 296 -18.92 4.91 1.82
C ARG A 296 -19.24 4.24 3.15
N LYS A 297 -18.92 2.94 3.30
CA LYS A 297 -19.11 2.22 4.57
C LYS A 297 -18.24 2.77 5.71
N ALA A 298 -16.99 3.15 5.43
CA ALA A 298 -16.13 3.72 6.45
C ALA A 298 -16.60 5.10 6.91
N LEU A 299 -17.01 5.96 5.98
CA LEU A 299 -17.58 7.28 6.27
C LEU A 299 -18.88 7.16 7.09
N GLU A 300 -19.79 6.27 6.70
CA GLU A 300 -21.01 5.99 7.46
C GLU A 300 -20.71 5.59 8.90
N LYS A 301 -19.75 4.68 9.12
CA LYS A 301 -19.33 4.26 10.47
C LYS A 301 -18.68 5.38 11.28
N ALA A 302 -17.98 6.31 10.63
CA ALA A 302 -17.41 7.49 11.27
C ALA A 302 -18.45 8.58 11.56
N GLY A 303 -19.65 8.48 10.96
CA GLY A 303 -20.64 9.55 10.98
C GLY A 303 -20.24 10.76 10.11
N TRP A 304 -19.44 10.53 9.06
CA TRP A 304 -18.93 11.57 8.18
C TRP A 304 -19.55 11.50 6.79
N SER A 305 -19.65 12.67 6.17
CA SER A 305 -19.90 12.81 4.74
C SER A 305 -18.60 12.96 3.95
N VAL A 306 -18.67 12.88 2.63
CA VAL A 306 -17.52 13.15 1.75
C VAL A 306 -17.00 14.58 1.92
N GLY A 307 -17.92 15.55 2.15
CA GLY A 307 -17.58 16.95 2.37
C GLY A 307 -16.87 17.26 3.69
N ASP A 308 -16.81 16.30 4.62
CA ASP A 308 -16.08 16.45 5.89
C ASP A 308 -14.59 16.14 5.76
N LEU A 309 -14.15 15.56 4.63
CA LEU A 309 -12.77 15.15 4.42
C LEU A 309 -11.89 16.32 4.05
N ASP A 310 -10.75 16.45 4.74
CA ASP A 310 -9.69 17.41 4.41
C ASP A 310 -8.66 16.82 3.45
N LEU A 311 -8.38 15.51 3.54
CA LEU A 311 -7.43 14.80 2.69
C LEU A 311 -7.89 13.37 2.40
N VAL A 312 -7.56 12.90 1.20
CA VAL A 312 -7.80 11.53 0.73
C VAL A 312 -6.53 10.98 0.09
N GLU A 313 -6.14 9.79 0.51
CA GLU A 313 -5.15 8.96 -0.20
C GLU A 313 -5.87 7.73 -0.76
N ALA A 314 -6.13 7.73 -2.06
CA ALA A 314 -6.76 6.65 -2.80
C ALA A 314 -5.71 5.99 -3.71
N ASN A 315 -5.47 4.70 -3.53
CA ASN A 315 -4.44 4.01 -4.32
C ASN A 315 -4.75 4.04 -5.82
N GLU A 316 -3.75 4.39 -6.61
CA GLU A 316 -3.83 4.49 -8.07
C GLU A 316 -3.29 3.21 -8.72
N ALA A 317 -4.00 2.09 -8.60
CA ALA A 317 -3.60 0.85 -9.28
C ALA A 317 -3.61 1.05 -10.82
N PHE A 318 -4.62 1.78 -11.30
CA PHE A 318 -4.77 2.21 -12.70
C PHE A 318 -5.43 3.58 -12.75
N ALA A 319 -5.07 4.42 -13.71
CA ALA A 319 -5.71 5.73 -13.89
C ALA A 319 -7.21 5.59 -14.21
N ALA A 320 -7.59 4.60 -15.01
CA ALA A 320 -9.00 4.29 -15.31
C ALA A 320 -9.82 4.11 -14.02
N GLN A 321 -9.30 3.31 -13.10
CA GLN A 321 -9.94 3.04 -11.81
C GLN A 321 -9.96 4.30 -10.92
N ALA A 322 -8.85 5.04 -10.85
CA ALA A 322 -8.78 6.24 -10.02
C ALA A 322 -9.76 7.32 -10.49
N CYS A 323 -9.86 7.54 -11.81
CA CYS A 323 -10.83 8.45 -12.40
C CYS A 323 -12.28 8.03 -12.10
N ALA A 324 -12.60 6.73 -12.21
CA ALA A 324 -13.92 6.22 -11.91
C ALA A 324 -14.30 6.40 -10.42
N VAL A 325 -13.36 6.12 -9.52
CA VAL A 325 -13.55 6.32 -8.07
C VAL A 325 -13.76 7.80 -7.75
N ASN A 326 -12.93 8.69 -8.28
CA ASN A 326 -13.07 10.14 -8.06
C ASN A 326 -14.43 10.66 -8.55
N LYS A 327 -14.88 10.20 -9.72
CA LYS A 327 -16.17 10.56 -10.30
C LYS A 327 -17.34 10.13 -9.41
N ASP A 328 -17.35 8.89 -8.94
CA ASP A 328 -18.47 8.32 -8.17
C ASP A 328 -18.48 8.76 -6.70
N MET A 329 -17.31 9.03 -6.11
CA MET A 329 -17.24 9.56 -4.75
C MET A 329 -17.60 11.04 -4.69
N GLY A 330 -17.38 11.80 -5.77
CA GLY A 330 -17.69 13.22 -5.83
C GLY A 330 -16.89 14.08 -4.85
N TRP A 331 -15.72 13.61 -4.42
CA TRP A 331 -14.82 14.41 -3.60
C TRP A 331 -14.04 15.45 -4.44
N ASP A 332 -13.54 16.47 -3.77
CA ASP A 332 -12.72 17.48 -4.43
C ASP A 332 -11.37 16.86 -4.87
N PRO A 333 -11.03 16.86 -6.16
CA PRO A 333 -9.73 16.36 -6.64
C PRO A 333 -8.52 17.08 -6.04
N ALA A 334 -8.71 18.29 -5.50
CA ALA A 334 -7.64 19.07 -4.87
C ALA A 334 -7.18 18.50 -3.52
N ILE A 335 -7.99 17.64 -2.88
CA ILE A 335 -7.63 16.96 -1.62
C ILE A 335 -7.18 15.51 -1.83
N VAL A 336 -7.22 15.00 -3.07
CA VAL A 336 -6.90 13.61 -3.39
C VAL A 336 -5.48 13.48 -3.89
N ASN A 337 -4.71 12.57 -3.27
CA ASN A 337 -3.33 12.25 -3.68
C ASN A 337 -2.53 13.52 -3.99
N VAL A 338 -2.49 14.41 -3.03
CA VAL A 338 -1.95 15.77 -3.23
C VAL A 338 -0.44 15.79 -3.50
N ASN A 339 0.24 14.70 -3.17
CA ASN A 339 1.67 14.46 -3.44
C ASN A 339 1.90 13.41 -4.52
N GLY A 340 0.90 13.14 -5.39
CA GLY A 340 0.93 12.02 -6.33
C GLY A 340 0.56 10.69 -5.67
N GLY A 341 0.31 9.66 -6.46
CA GLY A 341 -0.09 8.34 -5.98
C GLY A 341 0.70 7.21 -6.63
N ALA A 342 0.16 6.00 -6.61
CA ALA A 342 0.88 4.78 -6.98
C ALA A 342 1.34 4.71 -8.44
N ILE A 343 0.72 5.45 -9.36
CA ILE A 343 1.18 5.57 -10.75
C ILE A 343 2.59 6.19 -10.79
N ALA A 344 2.86 7.13 -9.88
CA ALA A 344 4.15 7.81 -9.79
C ALA A 344 5.08 7.19 -8.75
N ILE A 345 4.58 6.95 -7.52
CA ILE A 345 5.39 6.49 -6.39
C ILE A 345 5.67 4.98 -6.50
N GLY A 346 4.69 4.20 -7.02
CA GLY A 346 4.78 2.75 -7.13
C GLY A 346 3.78 2.01 -6.25
N HIS A 347 3.65 0.68 -6.49
CA HIS A 347 2.65 -0.18 -5.86
C HIS A 347 3.22 -1.52 -5.38
N PRO A 348 4.04 -1.53 -4.32
CA PRO A 348 4.42 -2.78 -3.64
C PRO A 348 3.17 -3.37 -2.98
N ILE A 349 2.52 -4.35 -3.65
CA ILE A 349 1.10 -4.69 -3.42
C ILE A 349 0.74 -4.94 -1.96
N GLY A 350 1.47 -5.78 -1.23
CA GLY A 350 1.19 -6.08 0.19
C GLY A 350 1.47 -4.92 1.14
N ALA A 351 2.36 -4.00 0.76
CA ALA A 351 2.74 -2.83 1.57
C ALA A 351 1.87 -1.59 1.29
N SER A 352 1.26 -1.51 0.11
CA SER A 352 0.63 -0.27 -0.39
C SER A 352 -0.45 0.29 0.52
N GLY A 353 -1.22 -0.57 1.21
CA GLY A 353 -2.23 -0.10 2.15
C GLY A 353 -1.66 0.72 3.31
N ALA A 354 -0.53 0.31 3.84
CA ALA A 354 0.17 1.06 4.87
C ALA A 354 0.94 2.26 4.27
N ARG A 355 1.45 2.15 3.02
CA ARG A 355 2.12 3.26 2.33
C ARG A 355 1.17 4.45 2.13
N VAL A 356 -0.03 4.24 1.62
CA VAL A 356 -1.00 5.32 1.43
C VAL A 356 -1.42 5.93 2.76
N LEU A 357 -1.57 5.12 3.82
CA LEU A 357 -1.85 5.63 5.16
C LEU A 357 -0.70 6.48 5.69
N ASN A 358 0.56 6.07 5.50
CA ASN A 358 1.73 6.88 5.91
C ASN A 358 1.71 8.26 5.24
N THR A 359 1.58 8.31 3.91
CA THR A 359 1.54 9.58 3.18
C THR A 359 0.38 10.46 3.64
N LEU A 360 -0.79 9.88 3.89
CA LEU A 360 -1.94 10.59 4.45
C LEU A 360 -1.60 11.24 5.81
N LEU A 361 -1.05 10.46 6.75
CA LEU A 361 -0.75 10.91 8.11
C LEU A 361 0.25 12.07 8.13
N PHE A 362 1.36 11.94 7.37
CA PHE A 362 2.37 13.00 7.31
C PHE A 362 1.86 14.27 6.62
N GLU A 363 1.05 14.13 5.56
CA GLU A 363 0.45 15.30 4.91
C GLU A 363 -0.62 15.96 5.78
N MET A 364 -1.41 15.17 6.53
CA MET A 364 -2.34 15.71 7.53
C MET A 364 -1.63 16.52 8.60
N GLN A 365 -0.47 16.06 9.09
CA GLN A 365 0.35 16.84 10.04
C GLN A 365 0.84 18.14 9.43
N ARG A 366 1.36 18.09 8.20
CA ARG A 366 1.93 19.24 7.49
C ARG A 366 0.91 20.34 7.23
N ARG A 367 -0.34 19.97 6.95
CA ARG A 367 -1.43 20.91 6.64
C ARG A 367 -2.33 21.24 7.83
N ASP A 368 -2.09 20.64 8.99
CA ASP A 368 -3.03 20.63 10.13
C ASP A 368 -4.44 20.16 9.75
N ALA A 369 -4.52 19.22 8.78
CA ALA A 369 -5.77 18.60 8.37
C ALA A 369 -6.31 17.68 9.48
N LYS A 370 -7.63 17.67 9.66
CA LYS A 370 -8.28 16.98 10.78
C LYS A 370 -8.85 15.64 10.41
N LYS A 371 -9.48 15.50 9.24
CA LYS A 371 -10.16 14.28 8.80
C LYS A 371 -9.55 13.75 7.51
N GLY A 372 -9.06 12.52 7.55
CA GLY A 372 -8.43 11.86 6.43
C GLY A 372 -9.02 10.49 6.12
N LEU A 373 -8.94 10.10 4.85
CA LEU A 373 -9.37 8.79 4.36
C LEU A 373 -8.26 8.14 3.53
N ALA A 374 -7.88 6.90 3.89
CA ALA A 374 -7.06 6.02 3.07
C ALA A 374 -7.92 4.90 2.46
N THR A 375 -7.78 4.61 1.16
CA THR A 375 -8.58 3.56 0.50
C THR A 375 -7.85 2.91 -0.65
N LEU A 376 -8.13 1.61 -0.89
CA LEU A 376 -7.56 0.83 -1.99
C LEU A 376 -8.61 -0.07 -2.63
N CYS A 377 -8.50 -0.26 -3.94
CA CYS A 377 -9.08 -1.40 -4.64
C CYS A 377 -8.25 -2.67 -4.38
N ILE A 378 -8.89 -3.83 -4.50
CA ILE A 378 -8.29 -5.12 -4.16
C ILE A 378 -8.67 -6.12 -5.25
N GLY A 379 -7.67 -6.79 -5.81
CA GLY A 379 -7.87 -7.90 -6.76
C GLY A 379 -8.82 -8.96 -6.18
N GLY A 380 -9.63 -9.57 -7.05
CA GLY A 380 -10.68 -10.49 -6.63
C GLY A 380 -12.01 -9.82 -6.26
N GLY A 381 -12.15 -8.50 -6.51
CA GLY A 381 -13.41 -7.78 -6.33
C GLY A 381 -13.65 -7.35 -4.89
N MET A 382 -12.73 -6.56 -4.32
CA MET A 382 -12.88 -6.02 -2.97
C MET A 382 -12.38 -4.57 -2.89
N GLY A 383 -12.68 -3.92 -1.78
CA GLY A 383 -12.11 -2.63 -1.39
C GLY A 383 -11.90 -2.56 0.12
N VAL A 384 -10.96 -1.74 0.55
CA VAL A 384 -10.70 -1.40 1.95
C VAL A 384 -10.59 0.09 2.12
N ALA A 385 -11.09 0.62 3.22
CA ALA A 385 -10.96 2.02 3.60
C ALA A 385 -10.77 2.17 5.11
N LEU A 386 -10.05 3.21 5.50
CA LEU A 386 -9.79 3.57 6.89
C LEU A 386 -9.84 5.10 7.03
N CYS A 387 -10.67 5.58 7.96
CA CYS A 387 -10.80 6.98 8.33
C CYS A 387 -9.96 7.28 9.56
N VAL A 388 -9.21 8.36 9.52
CA VAL A 388 -8.39 8.85 10.62
C VAL A 388 -8.74 10.31 10.93
N GLU A 389 -8.61 10.67 12.21
CA GLU A 389 -8.80 12.05 12.62
C GLU A 389 -7.68 12.52 13.55
N ARG A 390 -7.40 13.82 13.49
CA ARG A 390 -6.46 14.53 14.38
C ARG A 390 -7.23 15.53 15.25
N GLY A 391 -6.81 15.62 16.50
CA GLY A 391 -7.34 16.58 17.45
C GLY A 391 -7.02 18.04 17.10
#